data_c2be47574bcb96e687b71636e59a1138
#
_entry.id   c2be47574bcb96e687b71636e59a1138
#
_cell.length_a   1.000
_cell.length_b   1.000
_cell.length_c   1.000
_cell.angle_alpha   90.00
_cell.angle_beta   90.00
_cell.angle_gamma   90.00
#
_symmetry.space_group_name_H-M   'P 1'
#
loop_
_entity.id
_entity.type
_entity.pdbx_description
1 polymer ?
#
loop_
_entity_poly.entity_id
_entity_poly.type
_entity_poly.pdbx_seq_one_letter_code
_entity_poly.pdbx_strand_id
1 'polypeptide(L)'
;LGAGLVAALTVAAGTFDGVYESVVATAAAKAGLPFLTALLRGVLCNFLVCIAVWMSLAAQSVPGKLAAMYLPIFTFVLCGFEHSVANMFYLPAGILAAGRYGVAAEGLSWASMWTGNLLPVTLGNILGGGLVGVVYWAVYLRRGRRA
;
A
#
# COMPACT_ATOMS: atom_id res chain seq x y z
N LEU A 1 9.06 7.58 8.09
CA LEU A 1 10.14 8.56 7.82
C LEU A 1 10.89 8.23 6.53
N GLY A 2 11.39 6.99 6.33
CA GLY A 2 12.18 6.62 5.14
C GLY A 2 11.46 6.85 3.82
N ALA A 3 10.22 6.40 3.69
CA ALA A 3 9.44 6.57 2.46
C ALA A 3 9.20 8.06 2.12
N GLY A 4 8.94 8.90 3.12
CA GLY A 4 8.79 10.35 2.92
C GLY A 4 10.10 11.03 2.50
N LEU A 5 11.24 10.59 3.06
CA LEU A 5 12.56 11.08 2.64
C LEU A 5 12.85 10.69 1.18
N VAL A 6 12.60 9.43 0.80
CA VAL A 6 12.76 8.98 -0.59
C VAL A 6 11.84 9.78 -1.53
N ALA A 7 10.59 10.03 -1.15
CA ALA A 7 9.67 10.87 -1.93
C ALA A 7 10.25 12.28 -2.14
N ALA A 8 10.77 12.91 -1.09
CA ALA A 8 11.38 14.23 -1.17
C ALA A 8 12.63 14.24 -2.09
N LEU A 9 13.51 13.25 -1.96
CA LEU A 9 14.68 13.12 -2.83
C LEU A 9 14.30 12.87 -4.29
N THR A 10 13.28 12.03 -4.56
CA THR A 10 12.80 11.74 -5.90
C THR A 10 12.23 13.00 -6.57
N VAL A 11 11.43 13.79 -5.84
CA VAL A 11 10.92 15.06 -6.33
C VAL A 11 12.05 16.06 -6.55
N ALA A 12 12.98 16.20 -5.59
CA ALA A 12 14.12 17.12 -5.69
C ALA A 12 15.05 16.78 -6.86
N ALA A 13 15.19 15.49 -7.18
CA ALA A 13 16.00 15.02 -8.32
C ALA A 13 15.33 15.23 -9.70
N GLY A 14 14.11 15.76 -9.76
CA GLY A 14 13.38 15.96 -11.01
C GLY A 14 12.90 14.67 -11.69
N THR A 15 12.85 13.55 -10.95
CA THR A 15 12.47 12.26 -11.52
C THR A 15 11.05 12.27 -12.12
N PHE A 16 10.22 13.20 -11.67
CA PHE A 16 8.83 13.33 -12.14
C PHE A 16 8.61 14.41 -13.20
N ASP A 17 9.67 15.03 -13.76
CA ASP A 17 9.55 16.16 -14.70
C ASP A 17 8.59 15.91 -15.88
N GLY A 18 8.53 14.68 -16.41
CA GLY A 18 7.64 14.31 -17.51
C GLY A 18 6.29 13.72 -17.11
N VAL A 19 6.07 13.45 -15.80
CA VAL A 19 4.90 12.68 -15.32
C VAL A 19 4.26 13.26 -14.05
N TYR A 20 4.67 14.45 -13.62
CA TYR A 20 4.26 15.05 -12.35
C TYR A 20 2.73 15.19 -12.22
N GLU A 21 2.02 15.46 -13.32
CA GLU A 21 0.55 15.55 -13.29
C GLU A 21 -0.09 14.23 -12.86
N SER A 22 0.39 13.11 -13.41
CA SER A 22 -0.07 11.77 -13.03
C SER A 22 0.26 11.43 -11.58
N VAL A 23 1.42 11.85 -11.09
CA VAL A 23 1.83 11.65 -9.70
C VAL A 23 0.90 12.41 -8.75
N VAL A 24 0.64 13.68 -9.04
CA VAL A 24 -0.28 14.53 -8.26
C VAL A 24 -1.71 13.98 -8.31
N ALA A 25 -2.21 13.65 -9.51
CA ALA A 25 -3.55 13.09 -9.69
C ALA A 25 -3.74 11.77 -8.92
N THR A 26 -2.74 10.89 -8.96
CA THR A 26 -2.76 9.63 -8.20
C THR A 26 -2.83 9.88 -6.70
N ALA A 27 -2.04 10.79 -6.18
CA ALA A 27 -2.04 11.13 -4.75
C ALA A 27 -3.38 11.77 -4.33
N ALA A 28 -3.92 12.69 -5.13
CA ALA A 28 -5.20 13.33 -4.88
C ALA A 28 -6.36 12.32 -4.87
N ALA A 29 -6.39 11.41 -5.85
CA ALA A 29 -7.39 10.34 -5.92
C ALA A 29 -7.34 9.43 -4.66
N LYS A 30 -6.14 9.12 -4.18
CA LYS A 30 -5.96 8.32 -2.95
C LYS A 30 -6.39 9.07 -1.69
N ALA A 31 -6.04 10.36 -1.57
CA ALA A 31 -6.42 11.19 -0.43
C ALA A 31 -7.93 11.46 -0.36
N GLY A 32 -8.62 11.47 -1.52
CA GLY A 32 -10.05 11.70 -1.65
C GLY A 32 -10.94 10.46 -1.51
N LEU A 33 -10.40 9.29 -1.19
CA LEU A 33 -11.20 8.08 -1.01
C LEU A 33 -12.14 8.20 0.20
N PRO A 34 -13.42 7.77 0.07
CA PRO A 34 -14.29 7.61 1.23
C PRO A 34 -13.68 6.64 2.24
N PHE A 35 -13.83 6.93 3.54
CA PHE A 35 -13.24 6.15 4.64
C PHE A 35 -13.46 4.63 4.49
N LEU A 36 -14.71 4.22 4.28
CA LEU A 36 -15.04 2.80 4.16
C LEU A 36 -14.39 2.16 2.92
N THR A 37 -14.34 2.88 1.81
CA THR A 37 -13.67 2.40 0.58
C THR A 37 -12.18 2.22 0.80
N ALA A 38 -11.50 3.17 1.43
CA ALA A 38 -10.10 3.10 1.76
C ALA A 38 -9.79 1.92 2.71
N LEU A 39 -10.64 1.73 3.73
CA LEU A 39 -10.54 0.62 4.67
C LEU A 39 -10.71 -0.73 3.99
N LEU A 40 -11.77 -0.92 3.21
CA LEU A 40 -12.04 -2.20 2.52
C LEU A 40 -10.96 -2.53 1.49
N ARG A 41 -10.49 -1.54 0.72
CA ARG A 41 -9.34 -1.71 -0.19
C ARG A 41 -8.07 -2.07 0.57
N GLY A 42 -7.90 -1.53 1.78
CA GLY A 42 -6.81 -1.90 2.69
C GLY A 42 -6.91 -3.36 3.16
N VAL A 43 -8.08 -3.84 3.54
CA VAL A 43 -8.31 -5.24 3.93
C VAL A 43 -7.92 -6.19 2.80
N LEU A 44 -8.43 -5.95 1.59
CA LEU A 44 -8.16 -6.78 0.41
C LEU A 44 -6.69 -6.75 0.00
N CYS A 45 -6.04 -5.60 0.10
CA CYS A 45 -4.62 -5.46 -0.19
C CYS A 45 -3.77 -6.36 0.73
N ASN A 46 -3.89 -6.18 2.04
CA ASN A 46 -3.01 -6.88 2.98
C ASN A 46 -3.35 -8.37 3.10
N PHE A 47 -4.58 -8.77 2.81
CA PHE A 47 -4.93 -10.17 2.61
C PHE A 47 -4.06 -10.80 1.51
N LEU A 48 -3.95 -10.16 0.34
CA LEU A 48 -3.11 -10.64 -0.78
C LEU A 48 -1.62 -10.57 -0.45
N VAL A 49 -1.16 -9.51 0.23
CA VAL A 49 0.24 -9.39 0.66
C VAL A 49 0.63 -10.53 1.61
N CYS A 50 -0.21 -10.85 2.58
CA CYS A 50 0.06 -11.95 3.51
C CYS A 50 0.07 -13.32 2.80
N ILE A 51 -0.82 -13.53 1.82
CA ILE A 51 -0.80 -14.73 0.98
C ILE A 51 0.50 -14.79 0.16
N ALA A 52 0.95 -13.68 -0.44
CA ALA A 52 2.20 -13.62 -1.19
C ALA A 52 3.39 -14.03 -0.32
N VAL A 53 3.48 -13.49 0.91
CA VAL A 53 4.53 -13.84 1.87
C VAL A 53 4.45 -15.33 2.23
N TRP A 54 3.27 -15.84 2.52
CA TRP A 54 3.08 -17.24 2.87
C TRP A 54 3.50 -18.20 1.74
N MET A 55 3.06 -17.91 0.51
CA MET A 55 3.45 -18.67 -0.67
C MET A 55 4.97 -18.61 -0.90
N SER A 56 5.60 -17.45 -0.68
CA SER A 56 7.05 -17.30 -0.82
C SER A 56 7.84 -18.10 0.21
N LEU A 57 7.31 -18.26 1.43
CA LEU A 57 7.92 -19.10 2.46
C LEU A 57 7.81 -20.60 2.13
N ALA A 58 6.74 -21.03 1.45
CA ALA A 58 6.58 -22.40 0.99
C ALA A 58 7.48 -22.75 -0.22
N ALA A 59 7.89 -21.77 -1.01
CA ALA A 59 8.72 -21.98 -2.19
C ALA A 59 10.18 -22.33 -1.81
N GLN A 60 10.75 -23.36 -2.47
CA GLN A 60 12.08 -23.92 -2.19
C GLN A 60 13.20 -23.28 -3.02
N SER A 61 12.89 -22.49 -4.04
CA SER A 61 13.86 -21.86 -4.93
C SER A 61 13.64 -20.35 -5.04
N VAL A 62 14.70 -19.60 -5.38
CA VAL A 62 14.59 -18.15 -5.58
C VAL A 62 13.59 -17.79 -6.70
N PRO A 63 13.63 -18.41 -7.89
CA PRO A 63 12.62 -18.17 -8.92
C PRO A 63 11.20 -18.51 -8.44
N GLY A 64 11.04 -19.60 -7.69
CA GLY A 64 9.75 -19.98 -7.10
C GLY A 64 9.22 -18.93 -6.13
N LYS A 65 10.06 -18.33 -5.29
CA LYS A 65 9.69 -17.24 -4.39
C LYS A 65 9.25 -16.00 -5.16
N LEU A 66 9.98 -15.63 -6.21
CA LEU A 66 9.62 -14.49 -7.05
C LEU A 66 8.28 -14.71 -7.76
N ALA A 67 8.07 -15.88 -8.34
CA ALA A 67 6.81 -16.23 -8.99
C ALA A 67 5.63 -16.23 -8.00
N ALA A 68 5.82 -16.76 -6.80
CA ALA A 68 4.81 -16.82 -5.75
C ALA A 68 4.36 -15.43 -5.29
N MET A 69 5.29 -14.47 -5.19
CA MET A 69 4.97 -13.08 -4.81
C MET A 69 4.37 -12.28 -5.96
N TYR A 70 4.77 -12.56 -7.20
CA TYR A 70 4.40 -11.73 -8.36
C TYR A 70 2.89 -11.62 -8.54
N LEU A 71 2.17 -12.74 -8.57
CA LEU A 71 0.75 -12.75 -8.89
C LEU A 71 -0.13 -12.01 -7.85
N PRO A 72 -0.01 -12.24 -6.54
CA PRO A 72 -0.81 -11.51 -5.56
C PRO A 72 -0.48 -10.01 -5.54
N ILE A 73 0.81 -9.65 -5.70
CA ILE A 73 1.23 -8.24 -5.73
C ILE A 73 0.70 -7.56 -6.99
N PHE A 74 0.86 -8.18 -8.15
CA PHE A 74 0.29 -7.67 -9.41
C PHE A 74 -1.22 -7.47 -9.30
N THR A 75 -1.94 -8.44 -8.71
CA THR A 75 -3.39 -8.36 -8.55
C THR A 75 -3.81 -7.18 -7.68
N PHE A 76 -3.18 -6.96 -6.51
CA PHE A 76 -3.60 -5.85 -5.67
C PHE A 76 -3.30 -4.48 -6.30
N VAL A 77 -2.20 -4.37 -7.07
CA VAL A 77 -1.87 -3.14 -7.81
C VAL A 77 -2.88 -2.89 -8.92
N LEU A 78 -3.19 -3.92 -9.72
CA LEU A 78 -4.15 -3.84 -10.83
C LEU A 78 -5.56 -3.47 -10.35
N CYS A 79 -5.99 -4.05 -9.22
CA CYS A 79 -7.31 -3.76 -8.62
C CYS A 79 -7.37 -2.40 -7.90
N GLY A 80 -6.29 -1.66 -7.81
CA GLY A 80 -6.23 -0.39 -7.10
C GLY A 80 -6.49 -0.53 -5.60
N PHE A 81 -6.05 -1.65 -4.99
CA PHE A 81 -6.15 -1.83 -3.54
C PHE A 81 -5.14 -0.96 -2.82
N GLU A 82 -5.44 -0.61 -1.57
CA GLU A 82 -4.70 0.40 -0.82
C GLU A 82 -3.68 -0.22 0.14
N HIS A 83 -2.41 0.09 -0.07
CA HIS A 83 -1.30 -0.36 0.77
C HIS A 83 -0.71 0.81 1.55
N SER A 84 -0.85 0.82 2.88
CA SER A 84 -0.42 1.95 3.72
C SER A 84 1.06 2.29 3.56
N VAL A 85 1.95 1.28 3.49
CA VAL A 85 3.39 1.51 3.32
C VAL A 85 3.71 2.13 1.95
N ALA A 86 3.06 1.68 0.87
CA ALA A 86 3.21 2.29 -0.45
C ALA A 86 2.66 3.72 -0.47
N ASN A 87 1.53 3.97 0.20
CA ASN A 87 0.93 5.29 0.29
C ASN A 87 1.78 6.29 1.10
N MET A 88 2.63 5.81 2.03
CA MET A 88 3.65 6.64 2.70
C MET A 88 4.71 7.20 1.73
N PHE A 89 4.79 6.69 0.50
CA PHE A 89 5.58 7.27 -0.59
C PHE A 89 4.70 8.08 -1.53
N TYR A 90 3.60 7.52 -2.05
CA TYR A 90 2.76 8.15 -3.07
C TYR A 90 2.17 9.50 -2.63
N LEU A 91 1.66 9.57 -1.40
CA LEU A 91 1.01 10.80 -0.90
C LEU A 91 2.02 11.93 -0.67
N PRO A 92 3.13 11.75 0.05
CA PRO A 92 4.17 12.77 0.15
C PRO A 92 4.75 13.17 -1.22
N ALA A 93 4.97 12.21 -2.12
CA ALA A 93 5.47 12.49 -3.46
C ALA A 93 4.53 13.41 -4.24
N GLY A 94 3.21 13.14 -4.20
CA GLY A 94 2.20 13.99 -4.82
C GLY A 94 2.10 15.38 -4.20
N ILE A 95 2.13 15.49 -2.87
CA ILE A 95 2.10 16.80 -2.17
C ILE A 95 3.32 17.64 -2.54
N LEU A 96 4.50 17.04 -2.49
CA LEU A 96 5.75 17.74 -2.82
C LEU A 96 5.85 18.08 -4.31
N ALA A 97 5.40 17.19 -5.19
CA ALA A 97 5.33 17.46 -6.63
C ALA A 97 4.36 18.60 -6.95
N ALA A 98 3.17 18.61 -6.34
CA ALA A 98 2.21 19.71 -6.50
C ALA A 98 2.84 21.06 -6.15
N GLY A 99 3.58 21.14 -5.03
CA GLY A 99 4.30 22.35 -4.62
C GLY A 99 5.44 22.73 -5.58
N ARG A 100 6.23 21.76 -6.05
CA ARG A 100 7.37 22.01 -6.94
C ARG A 100 6.96 22.48 -8.32
N TYR A 101 5.95 21.85 -8.90
CA TYR A 101 5.51 22.11 -10.29
C TYR A 101 4.33 23.08 -10.39
N GLY A 102 3.86 23.62 -9.26
CA GLY A 102 2.75 24.59 -9.24
C GLY A 102 1.40 24.02 -9.68
N VAL A 103 1.18 22.72 -9.48
CA VAL A 103 -0.09 22.05 -9.86
C VAL A 103 -1.08 22.16 -8.70
N ALA A 104 -2.28 22.67 -9.01
CA ALA A 104 -3.37 22.68 -8.05
C ALA A 104 -3.84 21.23 -7.78
N ALA A 105 -3.88 20.85 -6.51
CA ALA A 105 -4.32 19.52 -6.08
C ALA A 105 -5.39 19.69 -5.00
N GLU A 106 -6.65 19.84 -5.41
CA GLU A 106 -7.76 19.99 -4.48
C GLU A 106 -7.86 18.78 -3.54
N GLY A 107 -8.01 19.04 -2.26
CA GLY A 107 -8.14 18.02 -1.24
C GLY A 107 -6.85 17.28 -0.87
N LEU A 108 -5.74 17.48 -1.59
CA LEU A 108 -4.44 16.87 -1.27
C LEU A 108 -3.63 17.74 -0.31
N SER A 109 -3.46 17.29 0.91
CA SER A 109 -2.72 17.98 1.97
C SER A 109 -2.09 16.98 2.93
N TRP A 110 -1.17 17.44 3.78
CA TRP A 110 -0.63 16.59 4.85
C TRP A 110 -1.71 16.10 5.82
N ALA A 111 -2.76 16.89 6.05
CA ALA A 111 -3.88 16.46 6.89
C ALA A 111 -4.71 15.35 6.22
N SER A 112 -5.11 15.55 4.95
CA SER A 112 -5.87 14.54 4.20
C SER A 112 -5.08 13.24 3.97
N MET A 113 -3.76 13.33 3.83
CA MET A 113 -2.89 12.16 3.79
C MET A 113 -3.09 11.26 5.01
N TRP A 114 -3.11 11.84 6.21
CA TRP A 114 -3.26 11.07 7.44
C TRP A 114 -4.71 10.62 7.66
N THR A 115 -5.66 11.55 7.64
CA THR A 115 -7.04 11.27 8.02
C THR A 115 -7.86 10.62 6.91
N GLY A 116 -7.64 11.03 5.66
CA GLY A 116 -8.38 10.53 4.50
C GLY A 116 -7.85 9.22 3.95
N ASN A 117 -6.56 8.92 4.11
CA ASN A 117 -5.97 7.72 3.53
C ASN A 117 -5.22 6.85 4.54
N LEU A 118 -4.12 7.30 5.11
CA LEU A 118 -3.23 6.42 5.89
C LEU A 118 -3.94 5.78 7.08
N LEU A 119 -4.80 6.49 7.78
CA LEU A 119 -5.54 5.94 8.92
C LEU A 119 -6.49 4.81 8.51
N PRO A 120 -7.49 5.02 7.61
CA PRO A 120 -8.39 3.95 7.21
C PRO A 120 -7.68 2.79 6.51
N VAL A 121 -6.69 3.08 5.66
CA VAL A 121 -5.92 2.05 4.97
C VAL A 121 -5.10 1.21 5.95
N THR A 122 -4.44 1.82 6.93
CA THR A 122 -3.67 1.07 7.94
C THR A 122 -4.57 0.16 8.78
N LEU A 123 -5.73 0.66 9.21
CA LEU A 123 -6.73 -0.17 9.89
C LEU A 123 -7.18 -1.34 9.02
N GLY A 124 -7.46 -1.08 7.75
CA GLY A 124 -7.80 -2.12 6.78
C GLY A 124 -6.67 -3.14 6.59
N ASN A 125 -5.43 -2.68 6.45
CA ASN A 125 -4.27 -3.56 6.32
C ASN A 125 -4.07 -4.46 7.56
N ILE A 126 -4.26 -3.92 8.77
CA ILE A 126 -4.21 -4.71 10.02
C ILE A 126 -5.30 -5.79 10.03
N LEU A 127 -6.54 -5.45 9.67
CA LEU A 127 -7.64 -6.40 9.61
C LEU A 127 -7.40 -7.50 8.56
N GLY A 128 -6.96 -7.14 7.35
CA GLY A 128 -6.68 -8.10 6.27
C GLY A 128 -5.56 -9.06 6.63
N GLY A 129 -4.45 -8.56 7.17
CA GLY A 129 -3.34 -9.39 7.63
C GLY A 129 -3.70 -10.23 8.85
N GLY A 130 -4.46 -9.67 9.79
CA GLY A 130 -4.95 -10.37 10.98
C GLY A 130 -5.85 -11.56 10.61
N LEU A 131 -6.71 -11.42 9.61
CA LEU A 131 -7.55 -12.52 9.11
C LEU A 131 -6.70 -13.71 8.65
N VAL A 132 -5.68 -13.48 7.83
CA VAL A 132 -4.77 -14.54 7.37
C VAL A 132 -4.03 -15.16 8.55
N GLY A 133 -3.54 -14.34 9.49
CA GLY A 133 -2.85 -14.81 10.69
C GLY A 133 -3.73 -15.71 11.58
N VAL A 134 -5.00 -15.35 11.79
CA VAL A 134 -5.97 -16.15 12.54
C VAL A 134 -6.25 -17.49 11.86
N VAL A 135 -6.44 -17.49 10.55
CA VAL A 135 -6.66 -18.73 9.79
C VAL A 135 -5.43 -19.65 9.90
N TYR A 136 -4.24 -19.10 9.71
CA TYR A 136 -2.98 -19.84 9.87
C TYR A 136 -2.85 -20.46 11.26
N TRP A 137 -3.07 -19.66 12.30
CA TRP A 137 -3.03 -20.14 13.69
C TRP A 137 -4.04 -21.26 13.95
N ALA A 138 -5.28 -21.10 13.50
CA ALA A 138 -6.34 -22.08 13.72
C ALA A 138 -6.05 -23.42 13.01
N VAL A 139 -5.52 -23.37 11.79
CA VAL A 139 -5.26 -24.58 10.98
C VAL A 139 -3.99 -25.30 11.41
N TYR A 140 -2.90 -24.57 11.63
CA TYR A 140 -1.59 -25.19 11.82
C TYR A 140 -1.13 -25.24 13.28
N LEU A 141 -1.30 -24.17 14.05
CA LEU A 141 -0.73 -24.08 15.39
C LEU A 141 -1.67 -24.64 16.46
N ARG A 142 -2.98 -24.46 16.34
CA ARG A 142 -3.94 -24.95 17.33
C ARG A 142 -4.06 -26.49 17.31
N ARG A 143 -3.97 -27.13 16.14
CA ARG A 143 -4.04 -28.58 16.00
C ARG A 143 -2.78 -29.28 16.51
N GLY A 144 -1.60 -28.72 16.33
CA GLY A 144 -0.35 -29.29 16.81
C GLY A 144 -0.18 -29.32 18.33
N ARG A 145 -0.99 -28.57 19.09
CA ARG A 145 -1.01 -28.62 20.57
C ARG A 145 -1.92 -29.70 21.16
N ARG A 146 -2.66 -30.43 20.35
CA ARG A 146 -3.59 -31.49 20.78
C ARG A 146 -3.08 -32.90 20.46
N ALA A 147 -1.93 -33.01 19.84
CA ALA A 147 -1.15 -34.24 19.65
C ALA A 147 0.04 -34.27 20.59
#